data_c6dc245a6a0054b12ca10011e2bebfa4
#
_entry.id   c6dc245a6a0054b12ca10011e2bebfa4
#
_cell.length_a   1.000
_cell.length_b   1.000
_cell.length_c   1.000
_cell.angle_alpha   90.00
_cell.angle_beta   90.00
_cell.angle_gamma   90.00
#
_symmetry.space_group_name_H-M   'P 1'
#
loop_
_entity.id
_entity.type
_entity.pdbx_description
1 polymer ?
#
loop_
_entity_poly.entity_id
_entity_poly.type
_entity_poly.pdbx_seq_one_letter_code
_entity_poly.pdbx_strand_id
1 'polypeptide(L)'
;MIRQATRQDIPVLVWMMREYAKEAPIPVLSNPDTHNSEHVGHLIFQMLSGRGFILIDDDHRGMIAAIITPNVWCPNVLELRELAWWVMPEHRNKSIGGKLWIKFDELAQDMLNNKRVDFVCTTIMANSPLIDYTKRGYKALEVTFFRD
;
A
#
# COMPACT_ATOMS: atom_id res chain seq x y z
N MET A 1 -13.61 -4.75 -11.29
CA MET A 1 -12.39 -4.50 -12.10
C MET A 1 -11.43 -3.63 -11.29
N ILE A 2 -10.14 -3.89 -11.41
CA ILE A 2 -9.11 -3.10 -10.74
C ILE A 2 -8.65 -1.99 -11.69
N ARG A 3 -8.59 -0.76 -11.19
CA ARG A 3 -8.11 0.40 -11.94
C ARG A 3 -7.22 1.29 -11.08
N GLN A 4 -6.50 2.20 -11.70
CA GLN A 4 -5.84 3.26 -10.95
C GLN A 4 -6.87 4.22 -10.38
N ALA A 5 -6.63 4.64 -9.15
CA ALA A 5 -7.48 5.62 -8.49
C ALA A 5 -7.27 7.02 -9.07
N THR A 6 -8.30 7.84 -8.95
CA THR A 6 -8.31 9.24 -9.37
C THR A 6 -8.60 10.15 -8.17
N ARG A 7 -8.52 11.46 -8.37
CA ARG A 7 -8.84 12.44 -7.32
C ARG A 7 -10.25 12.28 -6.75
N GLN A 8 -11.17 11.79 -7.56
CA GLN A 8 -12.56 11.56 -7.12
C GLN A 8 -12.66 10.43 -6.09
N ASP A 9 -11.67 9.53 -6.07
CA ASP A 9 -11.63 8.42 -5.12
C ASP A 9 -11.05 8.81 -3.74
N ILE A 10 -10.51 10.03 -3.59
CA ILE A 10 -9.83 10.44 -2.33
C ILE A 10 -10.71 10.21 -1.10
N PRO A 11 -12.00 10.62 -1.06
CA PRO A 11 -12.80 10.39 0.15
C PRO A 11 -12.93 8.92 0.53
N VAL A 12 -13.18 8.04 -0.44
CA VAL A 12 -13.31 6.60 -0.16
C VAL A 12 -11.95 5.99 0.22
N LEU A 13 -10.86 6.46 -0.37
CA LEU A 13 -9.51 6.00 -0.03
C LEU A 13 -9.11 6.42 1.38
N VAL A 14 -9.46 7.64 1.81
CA VAL A 14 -9.24 8.09 3.20
C VAL A 14 -9.96 7.14 4.16
N TRP A 15 -11.20 6.79 3.86
CA TRP A 15 -11.95 5.82 4.66
C TRP A 15 -11.27 4.45 4.67
N MET A 16 -10.87 3.92 3.52
CA MET A 16 -10.21 2.61 3.43
C MET A 16 -8.89 2.58 4.22
N MET A 17 -8.10 3.63 4.15
CA MET A 17 -6.84 3.72 4.88
C MET A 17 -7.06 3.82 6.40
N ARG A 18 -8.14 4.46 6.81
CA ARG A 18 -8.57 4.46 8.21
C ARG A 18 -8.96 3.05 8.67
N GLU A 19 -9.74 2.34 7.88
CA GLU A 19 -10.09 0.94 8.19
C GLU A 19 -8.86 0.04 8.23
N TYR A 20 -7.92 0.23 7.31
CA TYR A 20 -6.63 -0.47 7.33
C TYR A 20 -5.86 -0.19 8.63
N ALA A 21 -5.77 1.06 9.03
CA ALA A 21 -5.00 1.45 10.22
C ALA A 21 -5.63 0.91 11.52
N LYS A 22 -6.96 0.78 11.59
CA LYS A 22 -7.65 0.17 12.73
C LYS A 22 -7.24 -1.28 12.97
N GLU A 23 -6.76 -1.98 11.96
CA GLU A 23 -6.32 -3.37 12.04
C GLU A 23 -4.84 -3.50 12.46
N ALA A 24 -4.11 -2.40 12.61
CA ALA A 24 -2.72 -2.42 13.04
C ALA A 24 -2.60 -3.01 14.46
N PRO A 25 -1.58 -3.85 14.72
CA PRO A 25 -1.41 -4.48 16.03
C PRO A 25 -0.84 -3.56 17.10
N ILE A 26 -0.71 -2.26 16.82
CA ILE A 26 -0.21 -1.26 17.76
C ILE A 26 -1.37 -0.35 18.15
N PRO A 27 -1.74 -0.26 19.45
CA PRO A 27 -2.90 0.52 19.90
C PRO A 27 -2.87 1.98 19.47
N VAL A 28 -1.73 2.64 19.50
CA VAL A 28 -1.62 4.05 19.09
C VAL A 28 -1.93 4.24 17.60
N LEU A 29 -1.69 3.24 16.75
CA LEU A 29 -2.02 3.30 15.33
C LEU A 29 -3.47 2.87 15.04
N SER A 30 -3.99 1.91 15.79
CA SER A 30 -5.36 1.42 15.59
C SER A 30 -6.43 2.32 16.22
N ASN A 31 -6.04 3.23 17.12
CA ASN A 31 -6.96 4.18 17.73
C ASN A 31 -7.46 5.21 16.72
N PRO A 32 -8.78 5.29 16.44
CA PRO A 32 -9.32 6.27 15.50
C PRO A 32 -9.00 7.74 15.86
N ASP A 33 -8.79 8.04 17.15
CA ASP A 33 -8.50 9.40 17.59
C ASP A 33 -7.12 9.92 17.15
N THR A 34 -6.20 9.01 16.78
CA THR A 34 -4.88 9.39 16.25
C THR A 34 -4.89 9.63 14.75
N HIS A 35 -5.99 9.32 14.06
CA HIS A 35 -6.12 9.50 12.63
C HIS A 35 -6.32 10.95 12.25
N ASN A 36 -5.63 11.36 11.20
CA ASN A 36 -5.77 12.70 10.62
C ASN A 36 -6.19 12.57 9.16
N SER A 37 -7.49 12.70 8.90
CA SER A 37 -8.05 12.52 7.55
C SER A 37 -7.53 13.55 6.55
N GLU A 38 -7.26 14.79 6.99
CA GLU A 38 -6.68 15.82 6.13
C GLU A 38 -5.26 15.44 5.69
N HIS A 39 -4.43 15.01 6.62
CA HIS A 39 -3.07 14.54 6.32
C HIS A 39 -3.09 13.35 5.36
N VAL A 40 -3.93 12.36 5.63
CA VAL A 40 -4.06 11.17 4.77
C VAL A 40 -4.55 11.56 3.37
N GLY A 41 -5.51 12.49 3.28
CA GLY A 41 -5.97 13.02 2.00
C GLY A 41 -4.86 13.68 1.20
N HIS A 42 -3.99 14.46 1.82
CA HIS A 42 -2.82 15.06 1.18
C HIS A 42 -1.81 14.02 0.72
N LEU A 43 -1.57 12.99 1.53
CA LEU A 43 -0.68 11.88 1.17
C LEU A 43 -1.22 11.14 -0.06
N ILE A 44 -2.50 10.83 -0.09
CA ILE A 44 -3.16 10.20 -1.25
C ILE A 44 -3.00 11.09 -2.48
N PHE A 45 -3.28 12.38 -2.36
CA PHE A 45 -3.12 13.33 -3.46
C PHE A 45 -1.70 13.32 -4.03
N GLN A 46 -0.68 13.28 -3.17
CA GLN A 46 0.72 13.20 -3.62
C GLN A 46 1.00 11.92 -4.39
N MET A 47 0.49 10.77 -3.91
CA MET A 47 0.64 9.50 -4.64
C MET A 47 -0.03 9.56 -6.02
N LEU A 48 -1.24 10.12 -6.10
CA LEU A 48 -1.96 10.28 -7.37
C LEU A 48 -1.30 11.29 -8.31
N SER A 49 -0.47 12.19 -7.78
CA SER A 49 0.19 13.27 -8.53
C SER A 49 1.61 12.92 -9.00
N GLY A 50 1.97 11.64 -9.00
CA GLY A 50 3.24 11.16 -9.55
C GLY A 50 4.23 10.61 -8.52
N ARG A 51 3.93 10.69 -7.22
CA ARG A 51 4.77 10.13 -6.16
C ARG A 51 4.43 8.67 -5.80
N GLY A 52 3.73 8.00 -6.68
CA GLY A 52 3.33 6.62 -6.47
C GLY A 52 2.10 6.27 -7.28
N PHE A 53 1.34 5.32 -6.80
CA PHE A 53 0.04 4.97 -7.38
C PHE A 53 -0.84 4.29 -6.34
N ILE A 54 -2.14 4.33 -6.60
CA ILE A 54 -3.12 3.59 -5.82
C ILE A 54 -4.01 2.84 -6.80
N LEU A 55 -4.18 1.56 -6.56
CA LEU A 55 -5.14 0.72 -7.29
C LEU A 55 -6.37 0.50 -6.42
N ILE A 56 -7.53 0.60 -7.03
CA ILE A 56 -8.82 0.44 -6.35
C ILE A 56 -9.73 -0.47 -7.16
N ASP A 57 -10.54 -1.25 -6.45
CA ASP A 57 -11.63 -1.99 -7.08
C ASP A 57 -12.80 -1.04 -7.40
N ASP A 58 -13.38 -1.17 -8.59
CA ASP A 58 -14.48 -0.29 -9.04
C ASP A 58 -15.66 -0.24 -8.07
N ASP A 59 -15.94 -1.33 -7.38
CA ASP A 59 -17.01 -1.41 -6.38
C ASP A 59 -16.54 -1.00 -4.98
N HIS A 60 -15.34 -0.42 -4.87
CA HIS A 60 -14.74 0.05 -3.62
C HIS A 60 -14.59 -1.02 -2.54
N ARG A 61 -14.31 -2.27 -2.94
CA ARG A 61 -14.15 -3.40 -2.03
C ARG A 61 -12.74 -3.60 -1.51
N GLY A 62 -11.76 -2.89 -2.09
CA GLY A 62 -10.37 -2.97 -1.66
C GLY A 62 -9.46 -2.03 -2.45
N MET A 63 -8.25 -1.86 -1.93
CA MET A 63 -7.22 -1.02 -2.53
C MET A 63 -5.83 -1.55 -2.21
N ILE A 64 -4.84 -1.13 -3.00
CA ILE A 64 -3.43 -1.25 -2.68
C ILE A 64 -2.73 0.06 -3.06
N ALA A 65 -1.92 0.58 -2.18
CA ALA A 65 -1.27 1.88 -2.31
C ALA A 65 0.24 1.75 -2.19
N ALA A 66 0.96 2.47 -3.03
CA ALA A 66 2.41 2.52 -3.01
C ALA A 66 2.93 3.94 -3.23
N ILE A 67 4.01 4.27 -2.56
CA ILE A 67 4.67 5.57 -2.62
C ILE A 67 6.12 5.43 -3.06
N ILE A 68 6.59 6.38 -3.87
CA ILE A 68 8.00 6.52 -4.23
C ILE A 68 8.67 7.42 -3.20
N THR A 69 9.69 6.90 -2.52
CA THR A 69 10.43 7.66 -1.51
C THR A 69 11.93 7.55 -1.71
N PRO A 70 12.70 8.61 -1.39
CA PRO A 70 14.14 8.49 -1.28
C PRO A 70 14.53 7.54 -0.15
N ASN A 71 15.57 6.76 -0.36
CA ASN A 71 16.14 5.94 0.71
C ASN A 71 16.76 6.84 1.78
N VAL A 72 16.63 6.44 3.05
CA VAL A 72 17.13 7.24 4.18
C VAL A 72 18.65 7.44 4.11
N TRP A 73 19.38 6.42 3.67
CA TRP A 73 20.84 6.44 3.63
C TRP A 73 21.41 7.01 2.33
N CYS A 74 20.66 6.84 1.24
CA CYS A 74 21.10 7.18 -0.12
C CYS A 74 20.01 8.00 -0.80
N PRO A 75 20.00 9.33 -0.69
CA PRO A 75 18.88 10.16 -1.16
C PRO A 75 18.65 10.12 -2.67
N ASN A 76 19.64 9.69 -3.45
CA ASN A 76 19.49 9.50 -4.90
C ASN A 76 18.98 8.11 -5.28
N VAL A 77 18.82 7.22 -4.31
CA VAL A 77 18.23 5.91 -4.51
C VAL A 77 16.75 6.01 -4.17
N LEU A 78 15.88 5.66 -5.12
CA LEU A 78 14.43 5.72 -4.97
C LEU A 78 13.85 4.33 -4.77
N GLU A 79 12.96 4.21 -3.80
CA GLU A 79 12.24 2.98 -3.52
C GLU A 79 10.74 3.17 -3.74
N LEU A 80 10.10 2.18 -4.35
CA LEU A 80 8.65 2.06 -4.36
C LEU A 80 8.27 1.22 -3.14
N ARG A 81 7.52 1.82 -2.22
CA ARG A 81 7.11 1.15 -0.99
C ARG A 81 5.61 0.94 -0.98
N GLU A 82 5.19 -0.31 -0.88
CA GLU A 82 3.80 -0.63 -0.60
C GLU A 82 3.46 -0.12 0.80
N LEU A 83 2.44 0.74 0.90
CA LEU A 83 2.02 1.37 2.15
C LEU A 83 0.85 0.66 2.80
N ALA A 84 -0.11 0.23 1.99
CA ALA A 84 -1.35 -0.35 2.48
C ALA A 84 -1.96 -1.23 1.41
N TRP A 85 -2.39 -2.41 1.83
CA TRP A 85 -3.15 -3.34 1.01
C TRP A 85 -4.30 -3.83 1.85
N TRP A 86 -5.50 -3.42 1.49
CA TRP A 86 -6.69 -3.68 2.29
C TRP A 86 -7.86 -4.10 1.41
N VAL A 87 -8.59 -5.10 1.87
CA VAL A 87 -9.84 -5.58 1.28
C VAL A 87 -10.88 -5.61 2.37
N MET A 88 -12.09 -5.16 2.05
CA MET A 88 -13.22 -5.23 2.99
C MET A 88 -13.35 -6.65 3.55
N PRO A 89 -13.53 -6.83 4.87
CA PRO A 89 -13.54 -8.14 5.50
C PRO A 89 -14.46 -9.17 4.82
N GLU A 90 -15.65 -8.77 4.42
CA GLU A 90 -16.63 -9.63 3.76
C GLU A 90 -16.22 -10.08 2.35
N HIS A 91 -15.18 -9.49 1.79
CA HIS A 91 -14.69 -9.79 0.45
C HIS A 91 -13.30 -10.45 0.43
N ARG A 92 -12.71 -10.72 1.60
CA ARG A 92 -11.33 -11.23 1.71
C ARG A 92 -11.14 -12.65 1.17
N ASN A 93 -12.18 -13.45 1.21
CA ASN A 93 -12.14 -14.83 0.70
C ASN A 93 -12.43 -14.93 -0.80
N LYS A 94 -12.42 -13.81 -1.50
CA LYS A 94 -12.65 -13.70 -2.93
C LYS A 94 -11.35 -13.29 -3.64
N SER A 95 -11.40 -13.21 -4.97
CA SER A 95 -10.20 -12.95 -5.79
C SER A 95 -9.71 -11.50 -5.80
N ILE A 96 -10.39 -10.57 -5.10
CA ILE A 96 -10.10 -9.12 -5.18
C ILE A 96 -8.69 -8.81 -4.71
N GLY A 97 -8.28 -9.34 -3.55
CA GLY A 97 -6.95 -9.12 -3.01
C GLY A 97 -5.84 -9.56 -3.97
N GLY A 98 -6.00 -10.75 -4.53
CA GLY A 98 -5.04 -11.30 -5.51
C GLY A 98 -4.97 -10.46 -6.80
N LYS A 99 -6.11 -10.00 -7.29
CA LYS A 99 -6.17 -9.14 -8.49
C LYS A 99 -5.49 -7.79 -8.25
N LEU A 100 -5.68 -7.19 -7.07
CA LEU A 100 -4.99 -5.97 -6.66
C LEU A 100 -3.48 -6.19 -6.65
N TRP A 101 -3.03 -7.28 -6.04
CA TRP A 101 -1.62 -7.63 -5.97
C TRP A 101 -0.98 -7.84 -7.35
N ILE A 102 -1.62 -8.61 -8.22
CA ILE A 102 -1.09 -8.86 -9.56
C ILE A 102 -0.89 -7.56 -10.31
N LYS A 103 -1.88 -6.66 -10.25
CA LYS A 103 -1.78 -5.37 -10.93
C LYS A 103 -0.71 -4.46 -10.31
N PHE A 104 -0.59 -4.49 -8.98
CA PHE A 104 0.50 -3.80 -8.29
C PHE A 104 1.86 -4.31 -8.76
N ASP A 105 2.05 -5.63 -8.80
CA ASP A 105 3.33 -6.23 -9.16
C ASP A 105 3.72 -5.91 -10.62
N GLU A 106 2.76 -5.89 -11.54
CA GLU A 106 2.96 -5.45 -12.93
C GLU A 106 3.48 -4.00 -12.99
N LEU A 107 2.81 -3.08 -12.31
CA LEU A 107 3.20 -1.66 -12.30
C LEU A 107 4.56 -1.46 -11.61
N ALA A 108 4.82 -2.18 -10.52
CA ALA A 108 6.09 -2.14 -9.83
C ALA A 108 7.23 -2.61 -10.73
N GLN A 109 7.03 -3.70 -11.47
CA GLN A 109 8.02 -4.21 -12.41
C GLN A 109 8.27 -3.22 -13.55
N ASP A 110 7.24 -2.56 -14.06
CA ASP A 110 7.38 -1.52 -15.08
C ASP A 110 8.22 -0.35 -14.57
N MET A 111 8.02 0.07 -13.33
CA MET A 111 8.82 1.13 -12.71
C MET A 111 10.29 0.74 -12.56
N LEU A 112 10.59 -0.52 -12.23
CA LEU A 112 11.96 -1.03 -12.22
C LEU A 112 12.56 -1.02 -13.63
N ASN A 113 11.84 -1.52 -14.61
CA ASN A 113 12.29 -1.61 -16.00
C ASN A 113 12.57 -0.22 -16.59
N ASN A 114 11.75 0.77 -16.25
CA ASN A 114 11.88 2.16 -16.70
C ASN A 114 12.82 3.00 -15.83
N LYS A 115 13.45 2.39 -14.84
CA LYS A 115 14.39 3.06 -13.91
C LYS A 115 13.78 4.24 -13.17
N ARG A 116 12.46 4.20 -12.92
CA ARG A 116 11.80 5.19 -12.08
C ARG A 116 12.07 4.95 -10.60
N VAL A 117 12.31 3.71 -10.23
CA VAL A 117 12.72 3.30 -8.89
C VAL A 117 13.88 2.31 -8.99
N ASP A 118 14.67 2.24 -7.94
CA ASP A 118 15.82 1.33 -7.88
C ASP A 118 15.43 -0.02 -7.27
N PHE A 119 14.45 -0.05 -6.40
CA PHE A 119 13.90 -1.29 -5.85
C PHE A 119 12.47 -1.10 -5.35
N VAL A 120 11.79 -2.22 -5.10
CA VAL A 120 10.41 -2.28 -4.63
C VAL A 120 10.38 -2.99 -3.28
N CYS A 121 9.68 -2.41 -2.32
CA CYS A 121 9.46 -3.00 -1.00
C CYS A 121 7.99 -3.34 -0.78
N THR A 122 7.75 -4.53 -0.23
CA THR A 122 6.45 -4.94 0.28
C THR A 122 6.60 -5.34 1.74
N THR A 123 5.50 -5.28 2.48
CA THR A 123 5.48 -5.66 3.89
C THR A 123 4.31 -6.59 4.20
N ILE A 124 4.40 -7.29 5.32
CA ILE A 124 3.31 -8.08 5.88
C ILE A 124 3.17 -7.69 7.34
N MET A 125 1.97 -7.31 7.77
CA MET A 125 1.71 -7.14 9.20
C MET A 125 1.73 -8.50 9.89
N ALA A 126 2.21 -8.52 11.14
CA ALA A 126 2.35 -9.74 11.93
C ALA A 126 1.03 -10.50 12.12
N ASN A 127 -0.10 -9.79 12.09
CA ASN A 127 -1.45 -10.35 12.24
C ASN A 127 -2.17 -10.61 10.90
N SER A 128 -1.48 -10.45 9.77
CA SER A 128 -2.04 -10.74 8.44
C SER A 128 -1.73 -12.18 8.03
N PRO A 129 -2.53 -12.75 7.07
CA PRO A 129 -2.17 -14.02 6.47
C PRO A 129 -0.78 -13.96 5.84
N LEU A 130 -0.01 -15.03 6.01
CA LEU A 130 1.32 -15.11 5.42
C LEU A 130 1.25 -15.18 3.90
N ILE A 131 2.05 -14.35 3.26
CA ILE A 131 2.21 -14.31 1.82
C ILE A 131 3.66 -14.64 1.51
N ASP A 132 3.88 -15.60 0.63
CA ASP A 132 5.23 -15.97 0.21
C ASP A 132 5.65 -15.11 -0.97
N TYR A 133 6.19 -13.93 -0.69
CA TYR A 133 6.69 -13.02 -1.73
C TYR A 133 7.90 -13.58 -2.48
N THR A 134 8.62 -14.55 -1.92
CA THR A 134 9.80 -15.15 -2.59
C THR A 134 9.40 -15.86 -3.88
N LYS A 135 8.19 -16.38 -3.96
CA LYS A 135 7.64 -16.97 -5.19
C LYS A 135 7.40 -15.96 -6.30
N ARG A 136 7.41 -14.68 -5.96
CA ARG A 136 7.22 -13.57 -6.89
C ARG A 136 8.52 -12.83 -7.21
N GLY A 137 9.68 -13.40 -6.84
CA GLY A 137 10.98 -12.82 -7.10
C GLY A 137 11.46 -11.81 -6.05
N TYR A 138 10.74 -11.65 -4.97
CA TYR A 138 11.17 -10.81 -3.85
C TYR A 138 12.11 -11.57 -2.92
N LYS A 139 13.01 -10.81 -2.28
CA LYS A 139 13.94 -11.34 -1.26
C LYS A 139 13.65 -10.68 0.06
N ALA A 140 13.77 -11.41 1.16
CA ALA A 140 13.61 -10.84 2.48
C ALA A 140 14.69 -9.77 2.73
N LEU A 141 14.26 -8.56 3.08
CA LEU A 141 15.16 -7.45 3.37
C LEU A 141 15.38 -7.26 4.86
N GLU A 142 14.30 -7.20 5.63
CA GLU A 142 14.36 -6.92 7.07
C GLU A 142 13.09 -7.42 7.76
N VAL A 143 13.15 -7.47 9.08
CA VAL A 143 11.98 -7.68 9.94
C VAL A 143 11.96 -6.55 10.95
N THR A 144 10.82 -5.89 11.09
CA THR A 144 10.64 -4.78 12.02
C THR A 144 9.96 -5.26 13.30
N PHE A 145 10.53 -4.92 14.44
CA PHE A 145 9.97 -5.17 15.75
C PHE A 145 9.59 -3.83 16.40
N PHE A 146 8.56 -3.82 17.22
CA PHE A 146 8.16 -2.61 17.95
C PHE A 146 8.04 -2.89 19.45
N ARG A 147 8.10 -1.82 20.22
CA ARG A 147 7.80 -1.81 21.66
C ARG A 147 6.99 -0.55 21.95
N ASP A 148 5.87 -0.67 22.66
CA ASP A 148 5.01 0.42 23.11
C ASP A 148 5.00 0.59 24.64
#